data_4e5fdb75f040ee1d8bbad319fcce2312
#
_entry.id   4e5fdb75f040ee1d8bbad319fcce2312
#
_cell.length_a   1.000
_cell.length_b   1.000
_cell.length_c   1.000
_cell.angle_alpha   90.00
_cell.angle_beta   90.00
_cell.angle_gamma   90.00
#
_symmetry.space_group_name_H-M   'P 1'
#
loop_
_entity.id
_entity.type
_entity.pdbx_description
1 polymer ?
#
loop_
_entity_poly.entity_id
_entity_poly.type
_entity_poly.pdbx_seq_one_letter_code
_entity_poly.pdbx_strand_id
1 'polypeptide(L)'
;NGGWWYQHADGSYTTNDWESIDGEWYYFDASGYMMTSSWIGNYYVKADGTMARSECVDENRYYVNEYGIWEPGKVAQWQISNGRWWYSHADGSYTINNWELIGGQWYYFDASGYMLSSSWIGNYYVKADGTMARSEWVDNGRYYVDENGVWVQGAAEY
;
A
#
# COMPACT_ATOMS: atom_id res chain seq x y z
N ASN A 1 -1.19 -26.72 2.64
CA ASN A 1 -0.28 -25.59 2.90
C ASN A 1 -0.81 -24.22 2.45
N GLY A 2 -2.06 -24.08 1.99
CA GLY A 2 -2.72 -22.80 1.71
C GLY A 2 -2.26 -22.04 0.47
N GLY A 3 -1.39 -22.60 -0.34
CA GLY A 3 -0.96 -21.98 -1.60
C GLY A 3 -1.84 -22.40 -2.77
N TRP A 4 -2.02 -21.52 -3.76
CA TRP A 4 -2.70 -21.82 -5.01
C TRP A 4 -1.72 -22.36 -6.03
N TRP A 5 -2.15 -23.35 -6.83
CA TRP A 5 -1.40 -23.90 -7.96
C TRP A 5 -2.36 -24.23 -9.10
N TYR A 6 -1.83 -24.29 -10.32
CA TYR A 6 -2.65 -24.54 -11.52
C TYR A 6 -2.28 -25.87 -12.13
N GLN A 7 -3.25 -26.76 -12.25
CA GLN A 7 -3.04 -28.08 -12.87
C GLN A 7 -3.55 -28.07 -14.32
N HIS A 8 -2.67 -28.45 -15.23
CA HIS A 8 -3.02 -28.64 -16.63
C HIS A 8 -3.90 -29.88 -16.82
N ALA A 9 -4.58 -29.98 -17.97
CA ALA A 9 -5.46 -31.08 -18.28
C ALA A 9 -4.76 -32.45 -18.26
N ASP A 10 -3.45 -32.50 -18.53
CA ASP A 10 -2.62 -33.70 -18.50
C ASP A 10 -2.07 -34.04 -17.11
N GLY A 11 -2.40 -33.23 -16.09
CA GLY A 11 -1.96 -33.41 -14.71
C GLY A 11 -0.62 -32.72 -14.37
N SER A 12 0.06 -32.13 -15.36
CA SER A 12 1.29 -31.36 -15.12
C SER A 12 1.00 -29.97 -14.54
N TYR A 13 2.03 -29.27 -14.10
CA TYR A 13 1.93 -27.89 -13.59
C TYR A 13 3.24 -27.14 -13.83
N THR A 14 3.15 -25.81 -13.88
CA THR A 14 4.29 -24.94 -14.13
C THR A 14 5.09 -24.70 -12.86
N THR A 15 6.41 -24.69 -12.98
CA THR A 15 7.35 -24.38 -11.89
C THR A 15 8.41 -23.40 -12.38
N ASN A 16 8.79 -22.45 -11.53
CA ASN A 16 9.81 -21.41 -11.81
C ASN A 16 9.56 -20.68 -13.13
N ASP A 17 8.31 -20.44 -13.49
CA ASP A 17 8.00 -19.83 -14.78
C ASP A 17 6.66 -19.10 -14.76
N TRP A 18 6.47 -18.30 -15.79
CA TRP A 18 5.23 -17.61 -16.08
C TRP A 18 4.26 -18.49 -16.87
N GLU A 19 2.98 -18.30 -16.62
CA GLU A 19 1.92 -18.93 -17.41
C GLU A 19 0.77 -17.96 -17.62
N SER A 20 0.25 -17.92 -18.85
CA SER A 20 -0.96 -17.15 -19.17
C SER A 20 -2.18 -18.04 -18.96
N ILE A 21 -3.08 -17.61 -18.09
CA ILE A 21 -4.31 -18.31 -17.77
C ILE A 21 -5.46 -17.32 -17.92
N ASP A 22 -6.39 -17.60 -18.83
CA ASP A 22 -7.56 -16.75 -19.12
C ASP A 22 -7.20 -15.27 -19.42
N GLY A 23 -6.07 -15.07 -20.09
CA GLY A 23 -5.62 -13.74 -20.52
C GLY A 23 -4.79 -12.98 -19.49
N GLU A 24 -4.60 -13.52 -18.30
CA GLU A 24 -3.75 -12.94 -17.26
C GLU A 24 -2.48 -13.76 -17.07
N TRP A 25 -1.39 -13.08 -16.69
CA TRP A 25 -0.11 -13.72 -16.43
C TRP A 25 0.08 -13.97 -14.93
N TYR A 26 0.53 -15.18 -14.60
CA TYR A 26 0.84 -15.65 -13.25
C TYR A 26 2.24 -16.22 -13.22
N TYR A 27 2.92 -16.11 -12.09
CA TYR A 27 4.21 -16.75 -11.88
C TYR A 27 4.12 -17.82 -10.80
N PHE A 28 4.72 -18.96 -11.08
CA PHE A 28 4.74 -20.12 -10.17
C PHE A 28 6.16 -20.38 -9.68
N ASP A 29 6.30 -20.61 -8.38
CA ASP A 29 7.60 -20.85 -7.76
C ASP A 29 8.16 -22.24 -8.05
N ALA A 30 9.29 -22.60 -7.41
CA ALA A 30 9.95 -23.89 -7.60
C ALA A 30 9.09 -25.08 -7.21
N SER A 31 8.11 -24.88 -6.33
CA SER A 31 7.17 -25.92 -5.88
C SER A 31 5.85 -25.91 -6.66
N GLY A 32 5.71 -25.01 -7.64
CA GLY A 32 4.50 -24.87 -8.46
C GLY A 32 3.40 -24.04 -7.82
N TYR A 33 3.67 -23.32 -6.73
CA TYR A 33 2.69 -22.44 -6.11
C TYR A 33 2.71 -21.04 -6.72
N MET A 34 1.52 -20.47 -6.89
CA MET A 34 1.34 -19.11 -7.41
C MET A 34 1.94 -18.08 -6.46
N MET A 35 2.79 -17.23 -6.97
CA MET A 35 3.34 -16.09 -6.22
C MET A 35 2.36 -14.93 -6.19
N THR A 36 2.35 -14.18 -5.09
CA THR A 36 1.51 -13.01 -4.86
C THR A 36 2.30 -11.89 -4.21
N SER A 37 1.87 -10.63 -4.44
CA SER A 37 2.47 -9.45 -3.81
C SER A 37 4.00 -9.45 -3.86
N SER A 38 4.57 -9.77 -5.01
CA SER A 38 6.01 -10.01 -5.15
C SER A 38 6.57 -9.51 -6.48
N TRP A 39 7.83 -9.13 -6.45
CA TRP A 39 8.59 -8.84 -7.66
C TRP A 39 9.23 -10.11 -8.25
N ILE A 40 9.10 -10.26 -9.56
CA ILE A 40 9.81 -11.28 -10.34
C ILE A 40 10.62 -10.52 -11.40
N GLY A 41 11.90 -10.25 -11.11
CA GLY A 41 12.70 -9.37 -11.94
C GLY A 41 12.09 -7.97 -12.00
N ASN A 42 11.74 -7.51 -13.21
CA ASN A 42 11.11 -6.19 -13.43
C ASN A 42 9.58 -6.24 -13.49
N TYR A 43 8.98 -7.36 -13.15
CA TYR A 43 7.52 -7.56 -13.16
C TYR A 43 7.00 -7.73 -11.75
N TYR A 44 5.77 -7.28 -11.51
CA TYR A 44 5.12 -7.40 -10.20
C TYR A 44 3.85 -8.23 -10.31
N VAL A 45 3.67 -9.21 -9.43
CA VAL A 45 2.42 -9.94 -9.28
C VAL A 45 1.66 -9.39 -8.08
N LYS A 46 0.37 -9.12 -8.28
CA LYS A 46 -0.51 -8.52 -7.29
C LYS A 46 -0.95 -9.54 -6.23
N ALA A 47 -1.75 -9.10 -5.26
CA ALA A 47 -2.26 -9.97 -4.19
C ALA A 47 -3.11 -11.14 -4.72
N ASP A 48 -3.75 -10.97 -5.88
CA ASP A 48 -4.51 -12.02 -6.56
C ASP A 48 -3.66 -12.92 -7.48
N GLY A 49 -2.35 -12.65 -7.56
CA GLY A 49 -1.40 -13.37 -8.40
C GLY A 49 -1.27 -12.85 -9.82
N THR A 50 -2.15 -11.97 -10.28
CA THR A 50 -2.07 -11.44 -11.65
C THR A 50 -0.91 -10.46 -11.80
N MET A 51 -0.25 -10.48 -12.97
CA MET A 51 0.80 -9.51 -13.30
C MET A 51 0.21 -8.12 -13.47
N ALA A 52 0.78 -7.15 -12.78
CA ALA A 52 0.38 -5.75 -12.86
C ALA A 52 0.78 -5.12 -14.20
N ARG A 53 -0.05 -4.22 -14.75
CA ARG A 53 0.21 -3.45 -15.97
C ARG A 53 -0.39 -2.06 -15.87
N SER A 54 0.33 -1.05 -16.36
CA SER A 54 -0.14 0.34 -16.40
C SER A 54 -0.66 0.83 -15.05
N GLU A 55 0.00 0.45 -13.96
CA GLU A 55 -0.46 0.79 -12.61
C GLU A 55 0.70 0.97 -11.64
N CYS A 56 0.41 1.64 -10.53
CA CYS A 56 1.32 1.69 -9.39
C CYS A 56 1.20 0.40 -8.58
N VAL A 57 2.32 -0.08 -8.08
CA VAL A 57 2.43 -1.32 -7.31
C VAL A 57 3.24 -1.10 -6.04
N ASP A 58 3.20 -2.09 -5.14
CA ASP A 58 4.00 -2.11 -3.92
C ASP A 58 3.81 -0.81 -3.12
N GLU A 59 2.57 -0.59 -2.65
CA GLU A 59 2.15 0.60 -1.90
C GLU A 59 2.33 1.92 -2.70
N ASN A 60 2.04 1.88 -3.99
CA ASN A 60 2.16 3.02 -4.93
C ASN A 60 3.59 3.56 -5.10
N ARG A 61 4.60 2.82 -4.65
CA ARG A 61 6.00 3.24 -4.71
C ARG A 61 6.62 3.15 -6.09
N TYR A 62 6.15 2.21 -6.92
CA TYR A 62 6.73 1.91 -8.21
C TYR A 62 5.65 1.87 -9.28
N TYR A 63 6.03 2.16 -10.53
CA TYR A 63 5.13 2.09 -11.67
C TYR A 63 5.60 1.01 -12.66
N VAL A 64 4.66 0.19 -13.12
CA VAL A 64 4.88 -0.76 -14.22
C VAL A 64 4.07 -0.30 -15.45
N ASN A 65 4.68 -0.40 -16.63
CA ASN A 65 4.09 0.06 -17.89
C ASN A 65 3.04 -0.92 -18.45
N GLU A 66 2.54 -0.67 -19.65
CA GLU A 66 1.53 -1.50 -20.31
C GLU A 66 1.99 -2.95 -20.57
N TYR A 67 3.31 -3.18 -20.57
CA TYR A 67 3.90 -4.51 -20.71
C TYR A 67 4.20 -5.17 -19.34
N GLY A 68 3.89 -4.49 -18.25
CA GLY A 68 4.18 -4.95 -16.89
C GLY A 68 5.61 -4.66 -16.44
N ILE A 69 6.41 -3.94 -17.23
CA ILE A 69 7.82 -3.68 -16.93
C ILE A 69 7.96 -2.45 -16.03
N TRP A 70 8.74 -2.59 -14.95
CA TRP A 70 9.06 -1.50 -14.03
C TRP A 70 9.77 -0.35 -14.75
N GLU A 71 9.32 0.88 -14.48
CA GLU A 71 9.95 2.11 -14.97
C GLU A 71 10.71 2.81 -13.82
N PRO A 72 12.06 2.70 -13.75
CA PRO A 72 12.85 3.22 -12.62
C PRO A 72 12.74 4.73 -12.38
N GLY A 73 12.40 5.51 -13.41
CA GLY A 73 12.22 6.97 -13.28
C GLY A 73 10.91 7.40 -12.64
N LYS A 74 9.97 6.47 -12.45
CA LYS A 74 8.67 6.73 -11.86
C LYS A 74 8.60 6.10 -10.47
N VAL A 75 8.89 6.90 -9.45
CA VAL A 75 8.87 6.48 -8.04
C VAL A 75 7.99 7.41 -7.22
N ALA A 76 7.35 6.86 -6.19
CA ALA A 76 6.60 7.66 -5.24
C ALA A 76 7.55 8.43 -4.32
N GLN A 77 7.17 9.65 -3.95
CA GLN A 77 7.98 10.47 -3.05
C GLN A 77 7.15 11.54 -2.35
N TRP A 78 7.59 11.93 -1.17
CA TRP A 78 7.05 13.07 -0.46
C TRP A 78 7.43 14.37 -1.17
N GLN A 79 6.46 15.27 -1.30
CA GLN A 79 6.60 16.59 -1.91
C GLN A 79 6.18 17.66 -0.93
N ILE A 80 6.70 18.86 -1.10
CA ILE A 80 6.25 20.03 -0.36
C ILE A 80 5.86 21.14 -1.36
N SER A 81 4.66 21.69 -1.18
CA SER A 81 4.14 22.78 -1.99
C SER A 81 3.38 23.74 -1.09
N ASN A 82 3.61 25.05 -1.24
CA ASN A 82 2.99 26.07 -0.39
C ASN A 82 3.20 25.82 1.12
N GLY A 83 4.35 25.24 1.50
CA GLY A 83 4.67 24.92 2.88
C GLY A 83 3.93 23.71 3.45
N ARG A 84 3.21 22.97 2.63
CA ARG A 84 2.45 21.79 3.05
C ARG A 84 2.94 20.53 2.35
N TRP A 85 2.92 19.41 3.07
CA TRP A 85 3.36 18.09 2.56
C TRP A 85 2.23 17.38 1.81
N TRP A 86 2.59 16.69 0.74
CA TRP A 86 1.74 15.77 0.01
C TRP A 86 2.57 14.61 -0.53
N TYR A 87 1.92 13.50 -0.91
CA TYR A 87 2.62 12.31 -1.37
C TYR A 87 2.27 12.03 -2.83
N SER A 88 3.29 12.08 -3.69
CA SER A 88 3.15 11.76 -5.11
C SER A 88 3.36 10.28 -5.32
N HIS A 89 2.38 9.59 -5.89
CA HIS A 89 2.53 8.21 -6.32
C HIS A 89 3.47 8.11 -7.52
N ALA A 90 3.94 6.89 -7.84
CA ALA A 90 4.89 6.66 -8.93
C ALA A 90 4.35 7.11 -10.30
N ASP A 91 3.03 7.15 -10.50
CA ASP A 91 2.39 7.65 -11.72
C ASP A 91 2.08 9.15 -11.70
N GLY A 92 2.43 9.84 -10.62
CA GLY A 92 2.14 11.27 -10.42
C GLY A 92 0.79 11.57 -9.78
N SER A 93 -0.05 10.57 -9.56
CA SER A 93 -1.31 10.74 -8.83
C SER A 93 -1.07 10.94 -7.33
N TYR A 94 -2.09 11.31 -6.59
CA TYR A 94 -2.03 11.50 -5.15
C TYR A 94 -3.40 11.25 -4.51
N THR A 95 -3.40 10.90 -3.23
CA THR A 95 -4.62 10.63 -2.46
C THR A 95 -5.29 11.93 -2.01
N ILE A 96 -6.62 11.96 -2.08
CA ILE A 96 -7.46 13.05 -1.58
C ILE A 96 -8.57 12.50 -0.68
N ASN A 97 -8.91 13.25 0.37
CA ASN A 97 -10.01 12.89 1.30
C ASN A 97 -9.93 11.45 1.79
N ASN A 98 -8.75 10.93 2.03
CA ASN A 98 -8.59 9.53 2.42
C ASN A 98 -7.29 9.27 3.16
N TRP A 99 -7.24 8.08 3.77
CA TRP A 99 -6.05 7.54 4.40
C TRP A 99 -5.17 6.83 3.37
N GLU A 100 -3.86 6.85 3.62
CA GLU A 100 -2.90 6.05 2.84
C GLU A 100 -1.82 5.50 3.77
N LEU A 101 -1.46 4.23 3.54
CA LEU A 101 -0.36 3.57 4.24
C LEU A 101 0.93 3.83 3.48
N ILE A 102 1.89 4.50 4.12
CA ILE A 102 3.17 4.88 3.52
C ILE A 102 4.29 4.51 4.49
N GLY A 103 5.16 3.60 4.07
CA GLY A 103 6.29 3.16 4.90
C GLY A 103 5.87 2.57 6.26
N GLY A 104 4.74 1.89 6.32
CA GLY A 104 4.23 1.27 7.54
C GLY A 104 3.45 2.22 8.46
N GLN A 105 3.27 3.48 8.08
CA GLN A 105 2.52 4.48 8.85
C GLN A 105 1.30 4.97 8.07
N TRP A 106 0.20 5.25 8.78
CA TRP A 106 -1.01 5.80 8.19
C TRP A 106 -0.97 7.33 8.24
N TYR A 107 -1.31 7.93 7.10
CA TYR A 107 -1.44 9.38 6.90
C TYR A 107 -2.80 9.69 6.32
N TYR A 108 -3.33 10.87 6.61
CA TYR A 108 -4.59 11.33 6.02
C TYR A 108 -4.35 12.58 5.17
N PHE A 109 -4.94 12.60 3.99
CA PHE A 109 -4.81 13.70 3.02
C PHE A 109 -6.16 14.38 2.83
N ASP A 110 -6.14 15.72 2.80
CA ASP A 110 -7.35 16.53 2.67
C ASP A 110 -7.89 16.57 1.22
N ALA A 111 -8.92 17.39 0.99
CA ALA A 111 -9.55 17.52 -0.33
C ALA A 111 -8.61 18.03 -1.42
N SER A 112 -7.54 18.73 -1.04
CA SER A 112 -6.51 19.24 -1.95
C SER A 112 -5.30 18.32 -2.08
N GLY A 113 -5.29 17.20 -1.34
CA GLY A 113 -4.19 16.24 -1.34
C GLY A 113 -3.07 16.55 -0.36
N TYR A 114 -3.23 17.51 0.53
CA TYR A 114 -2.22 17.83 1.54
C TYR A 114 -2.39 16.98 2.79
N MET A 115 -1.26 16.55 3.36
CA MET A 115 -1.20 15.80 4.61
C MET A 115 -1.75 16.63 5.77
N LEU A 116 -2.68 16.06 6.54
CA LEU A 116 -3.13 16.65 7.80
C LEU A 116 -2.13 16.33 8.92
N SER A 117 -2.03 17.24 9.88
CA SER A 117 -1.21 17.10 11.08
C SER A 117 -1.93 17.69 12.29
N SER A 118 -1.61 17.17 13.48
CA SER A 118 -2.18 17.64 14.75
C SER A 118 -3.70 17.79 14.71
N SER A 119 -4.39 16.81 14.14
CA SER A 119 -5.83 16.89 13.85
C SER A 119 -6.56 15.57 14.09
N TRP A 120 -7.85 15.67 14.38
CA TRP A 120 -8.74 14.52 14.47
C TRP A 120 -9.39 14.25 13.11
N ILE A 121 -9.46 12.98 12.74
CA ILE A 121 -10.23 12.49 11.59
C ILE A 121 -11.17 11.41 12.16
N GLY A 122 -12.42 11.80 12.47
CA GLY A 122 -13.35 10.92 13.19
C GLY A 122 -12.77 10.56 14.56
N ASN A 123 -12.58 9.27 14.80
CA ASN A 123 -12.02 8.74 16.06
C ASN A 123 -10.51 8.50 16.02
N TYR A 124 -9.83 8.95 14.98
CA TYR A 124 -8.39 8.80 14.79
C TYR A 124 -7.69 10.15 14.88
N TYR A 125 -6.46 10.14 15.38
CA TYR A 125 -5.66 11.36 15.50
C TYR A 125 -4.37 11.23 14.71
N VAL A 126 -4.05 12.27 13.92
CA VAL A 126 -2.75 12.40 13.26
C VAL A 126 -1.89 13.38 14.03
N LYS A 127 -0.64 12.98 14.27
CA LYS A 127 0.33 13.74 15.06
C LYS A 127 0.93 14.90 14.26
N ALA A 128 1.84 15.64 14.88
CA ALA A 128 2.51 16.78 14.25
C ALA A 128 3.30 16.39 12.99
N ASP A 129 3.81 15.15 12.94
CA ASP A 129 4.51 14.60 11.77
C ASP A 129 3.57 13.96 10.72
N GLY A 130 2.25 14.01 10.97
CA GLY A 130 1.22 13.46 10.10
C GLY A 130 0.89 11.99 10.33
N THR A 131 1.69 11.26 11.10
CA THR A 131 1.42 9.83 11.36
C THR A 131 0.23 9.63 12.28
N MET A 132 -0.56 8.57 12.02
CA MET A 132 -1.67 8.18 12.89
C MET A 132 -1.14 7.70 14.23
N ALA A 133 -1.66 8.26 15.33
CA ALA A 133 -1.29 7.88 16.68
C ALA A 133 -1.87 6.50 17.05
N ARG A 134 -1.14 5.73 17.84
CA ARG A 134 -1.58 4.43 18.37
C ARG A 134 -1.01 4.24 19.79
N SER A 135 -1.82 3.66 20.68
CA SER A 135 -1.41 3.32 22.05
C SER A 135 -0.76 4.50 22.77
N GLU A 136 -1.31 5.70 22.62
CA GLU A 136 -0.71 6.90 23.20
C GLU A 136 -1.76 7.96 23.55
N TRP A 137 -1.38 8.89 24.40
CA TRP A 137 -2.15 10.09 24.69
C TRP A 137 -1.86 11.16 23.64
N VAL A 138 -2.92 11.77 23.13
CA VAL A 138 -2.85 12.76 22.05
C VAL A 138 -3.54 14.07 22.44
N ASP A 139 -3.42 15.07 21.58
CA ASP A 139 -4.05 16.39 21.74
C ASP A 139 -3.73 17.00 23.11
N ASN A 140 -2.44 17.19 23.37
CA ASN A 140 -1.90 17.70 24.64
C ASN A 140 -2.22 16.80 25.85
N GLY A 141 -2.28 15.48 25.64
CA GLY A 141 -2.51 14.52 26.70
C GLY A 141 -3.96 14.41 27.16
N ARG A 142 -4.90 14.93 26.38
CA ARG A 142 -6.32 14.95 26.76
C ARG A 142 -7.07 13.67 26.45
N TYR A 143 -6.63 12.96 25.39
CA TYR A 143 -7.35 11.82 24.86
C TYR A 143 -6.41 10.67 24.61
N TYR A 144 -6.88 9.45 24.84
CA TYR A 144 -6.11 8.23 24.59
C TYR A 144 -6.65 7.52 23.34
N VAL A 145 -5.74 7.07 22.47
CA VAL A 145 -6.06 6.19 21.34
C VAL A 145 -5.44 4.82 21.57
N ASP A 146 -6.18 3.77 21.21
CA ASP A 146 -5.77 2.38 21.41
C ASP A 146 -4.75 1.89 20.38
N GLU A 147 -4.44 0.60 20.42
CA GLU A 147 -3.47 -0.03 19.49
C GLU A 147 -3.89 0.04 18.01
N ASN A 148 -5.18 0.25 17.75
CA ASN A 148 -5.72 0.43 16.39
C ASN A 148 -5.85 1.92 16.01
N GLY A 149 -5.48 2.82 16.91
CA GLY A 149 -5.58 4.27 16.72
C GLY A 149 -6.95 4.85 17.05
N VAL A 150 -7.86 4.05 17.60
CA VAL A 150 -9.24 4.49 17.90
C VAL A 150 -9.30 5.18 19.24
N TRP A 151 -9.97 6.34 19.30
CA TRP A 151 -10.20 7.07 20.54
C TRP A 151 -10.97 6.23 21.58
N VAL A 152 -10.43 6.16 22.79
CA VAL A 152 -11.04 5.45 23.92
C VAL A 152 -11.75 6.47 24.80
N GLN A 153 -13.09 6.47 24.78
CA GLN A 153 -13.89 7.34 25.61
C GLN A 153 -13.72 6.99 27.08
N GLY A 154 -13.54 8.02 27.93
CA GLY A 154 -13.44 7.84 29.37
C GLY A 154 -12.11 7.28 29.86
N ALA A 155 -11.10 7.16 28.99
CA ALA A 155 -9.75 6.85 29.44
C ALA A 155 -9.26 7.97 30.34
N ALA A 156 -8.68 7.60 31.49
CA ALA A 156 -8.15 8.54 32.47
C ALA A 156 -6.67 8.25 32.70
N GLU A 157 -5.89 9.33 32.84
CA GLU A 157 -4.50 9.24 33.31
C GLU A 157 -4.52 8.89 34.80
N TYR A 158 -3.82 7.84 35.20
CA TYR A 158 -3.65 7.44 36.59
C TYR A 158 -2.27 7.81 37.09
#